data_527d9840eb7894abc76421198bb96af6
#
_entry.id   527d9840eb7894abc76421198bb96af6
#
_cell.length_a   1.000
_cell.length_b   1.000
_cell.length_c   1.000
_cell.angle_alpha   90.00
_cell.angle_beta   90.00
_cell.angle_gamma   90.00
#
_symmetry.space_group_name_H-M   'P 1'
#
loop_
_entity.id
_entity.type
_entity.pdbx_description
1 polymer ?
#
loop_
_entity_poly.entity_id
_entity_poly.type
_entity_poly.pdbx_seq_one_letter_code
_entity_poly.pdbx_strand_id
1 'polypeptide(L)'
;MSPDCILDSIPKPYELVRRSLNAFFTTFHSHTASGLENIPTKGPTIFASNHSSFYDPPVIGVKVSRPIHYLARDTLFKGFFGRCLHKIGTIPVSRGTADVQSIKSIFKVLKNKQATAIFPEGTRSMDGELQSPQAGTGMIAIKSKATVVPTRIFGAFEAFGRNKKLPTLGIHIHVSYGQPISYKDLDPGVDNPDRYLEASNRIMQAIHEIKPHKEIII
;
A
#
# COMPACT_ATOMS: atom_id res chain seq x y z
N MET A 1 -18.55 2.26 -21.48
CA MET A 1 -17.13 2.66 -21.59
C MET A 1 -16.31 1.40 -21.68
N SER A 2 -15.57 1.24 -22.78
CA SER A 2 -14.78 0.06 -23.11
C SER A 2 -13.72 -0.23 -22.02
N PRO A 3 -13.44 -1.52 -21.68
CA PRO A 3 -12.47 -1.91 -20.68
C PRO A 3 -11.02 -1.62 -21.06
N ASP A 4 -10.76 -1.18 -22.28
CA ASP A 4 -9.43 -1.14 -22.88
C ASP A 4 -8.70 0.21 -22.78
N CYS A 5 -9.26 1.18 -22.09
CA CYS A 5 -8.53 2.42 -21.81
C CYS A 5 -7.60 2.20 -20.61
N ILE A 6 -6.54 1.42 -20.84
CA ILE A 6 -5.39 1.30 -19.95
C ILE A 6 -4.79 2.70 -19.89
N LEU A 7 -4.85 3.32 -18.72
CA LEU A 7 -4.33 4.65 -18.45
C LEU A 7 -2.83 4.72 -18.74
N ASP A 8 -2.48 5.08 -19.96
CA ASP A 8 -1.12 5.54 -20.29
C ASP A 8 -0.82 6.91 -19.67
N SER A 9 -1.85 7.55 -19.08
CA SER A 9 -1.73 8.81 -18.36
C SER A 9 -2.40 8.73 -17.00
N ILE A 10 -1.75 9.32 -16.00
CA ILE A 10 -2.31 9.46 -14.64
C ILE A 10 -3.60 10.29 -14.73
N PRO A 11 -4.74 9.83 -14.19
CA PRO A 11 -5.98 10.62 -14.22
C PRO A 11 -5.79 11.98 -13.55
N LYS A 12 -6.24 13.06 -14.19
CA LYS A 12 -6.13 14.41 -13.63
C LYS A 12 -6.62 14.55 -12.17
N PRO A 13 -7.76 13.95 -11.77
CA PRO A 13 -8.20 13.99 -10.37
C PRO A 13 -7.23 13.29 -9.41
N TYR A 14 -6.65 12.16 -9.82
CA TYR A 14 -5.65 11.45 -9.02
C TYR A 14 -4.41 12.32 -8.82
N GLU A 15 -3.90 12.91 -9.90
CA GLU A 15 -2.70 13.75 -9.86
C GLU A 15 -2.89 15.00 -8.99
N LEU A 16 -4.06 15.64 -9.07
CA LEU A 16 -4.39 16.77 -8.22
C LEU A 16 -4.36 16.39 -6.73
N VAL A 17 -5.06 15.31 -6.36
CA VAL A 17 -5.08 14.81 -4.98
C VAL A 17 -3.67 14.41 -4.52
N ARG A 18 -2.92 13.70 -5.35
CA ARG A 18 -1.54 13.30 -5.05
C ARG A 18 -0.64 14.51 -4.77
N ARG A 19 -0.70 15.54 -5.61
CA ARG A 19 0.08 16.79 -5.41
C ARG A 19 -0.31 17.53 -4.15
N SER A 20 -1.61 17.66 -3.88
CA SER A 20 -2.09 18.30 -2.66
C SER A 20 -1.66 17.57 -1.40
N LEU A 21 -1.76 16.23 -1.39
CA LEU A 21 -1.28 15.41 -0.28
C LEU A 21 0.25 15.47 -0.15
N ASN A 22 0.98 15.46 -1.27
CA ASN A 22 2.44 15.62 -1.22
C ASN A 22 2.85 16.96 -0.61
N ALA A 23 2.20 18.06 -1.01
CA ALA A 23 2.44 19.37 -0.42
C ALA A 23 2.14 19.36 1.09
N PHE A 24 1.01 18.80 1.51
CA PHE A 24 0.63 18.65 2.91
C PHE A 24 1.70 17.88 3.71
N PHE A 25 2.04 16.67 3.26
CA PHE A 25 3.00 15.83 3.99
C PHE A 25 4.41 16.43 3.99
N THR A 26 4.83 17.08 2.91
CA THR A 26 6.14 17.75 2.87
C THR A 26 6.20 18.94 3.82
N THR A 27 5.13 19.75 3.88
CA THR A 27 5.09 20.95 4.72
C THR A 27 4.96 20.62 6.21
N PHE A 28 4.04 19.69 6.54
CA PHE A 28 3.69 19.44 7.94
C PHE A 28 4.40 18.25 8.57
N HIS A 29 5.03 17.39 7.76
CA HIS A 29 5.67 16.15 8.22
C HIS A 29 7.07 15.92 7.63
N SER A 30 7.62 16.91 6.91
CA SER A 30 8.93 16.78 6.24
C SER A 30 9.08 15.46 5.49
N HIS A 31 7.99 15.05 4.80
CA HIS A 31 7.89 13.72 4.18
C HIS A 31 8.97 13.46 3.14
N THR A 32 9.70 12.38 3.32
CA THR A 32 10.76 11.92 2.43
C THR A 32 10.50 10.49 1.93
N ALA A 33 11.19 10.10 0.87
CA ALA A 33 11.13 8.74 0.36
C ALA A 33 12.48 8.30 -0.21
N SER A 34 12.77 7.00 -0.13
CA SER A 34 13.96 6.36 -0.70
C SER A 34 13.60 5.10 -1.45
N GLY A 35 14.46 4.65 -2.39
CA GLY A 35 14.20 3.45 -3.18
C GLY A 35 13.14 3.63 -4.26
N LEU A 36 12.84 4.85 -4.71
CA LEU A 36 11.86 5.12 -5.77
C LEU A 36 12.27 4.47 -7.10
N GLU A 37 13.55 4.28 -7.32
CA GLU A 37 14.14 3.56 -8.46
C GLU A 37 13.76 2.07 -8.50
N ASN A 38 13.43 1.48 -7.36
CA ASN A 38 12.99 0.08 -7.23
C ASN A 38 11.55 -0.15 -7.72
N ILE A 39 10.80 0.92 -7.98
CA ILE A 39 9.39 0.81 -8.31
C ILE A 39 9.19 0.49 -9.80
N PRO A 40 8.57 -0.66 -10.14
CA PRO A 40 8.26 -0.97 -11.54
C PRO A 40 7.35 0.09 -12.16
N THR A 41 7.74 0.63 -13.29
CA THR A 41 6.96 1.65 -14.00
C THR A 41 5.69 1.08 -14.64
N LYS A 42 5.67 -0.23 -14.95
CA LYS A 42 4.58 -0.94 -15.62
C LYS A 42 4.37 -2.33 -14.98
N GLY A 43 3.24 -2.95 -15.32
CA GLY A 43 2.92 -4.31 -14.88
C GLY A 43 2.19 -4.38 -13.55
N PRO A 44 1.63 -5.56 -13.22
CA PRO A 44 0.93 -5.78 -11.96
C PRO A 44 1.91 -5.64 -10.80
N THR A 45 1.61 -4.72 -9.89
CA THR A 45 2.50 -4.40 -8.78
C THR A 45 1.74 -4.31 -7.46
N ILE A 46 2.26 -4.92 -6.42
CA ILE A 46 1.76 -4.85 -5.05
C ILE A 46 2.79 -4.08 -4.22
N PHE A 47 2.40 -2.93 -3.69
CA PHE A 47 3.14 -2.27 -2.61
C PHE A 47 2.71 -2.93 -1.29
N ALA A 48 3.54 -3.80 -0.75
CA ALA A 48 3.29 -4.48 0.51
C ALA A 48 3.95 -3.69 1.65
N SER A 49 3.16 -3.15 2.57
CA SER A 49 3.66 -2.24 3.60
C SER A 49 3.21 -2.62 5.00
N ASN A 50 3.98 -2.22 6.01
CA ASN A 50 3.50 -2.19 7.40
C ASN A 50 2.30 -1.25 7.55
N HIS A 51 1.46 -1.51 8.56
CA HIS A 51 0.24 -0.75 8.78
C HIS A 51 0.08 -0.32 10.24
N SER A 52 0.27 0.95 10.52
CA SER A 52 0.21 1.49 11.89
C SER A 52 -0.59 2.80 12.01
N SER A 53 -0.86 3.46 10.86
CA SER A 53 -1.37 4.82 10.84
C SER A 53 -2.55 4.99 9.87
N PHE A 54 -3.34 6.03 10.10
CA PHE A 54 -4.29 6.55 9.10
C PHE A 54 -3.59 7.20 7.91
N TYR A 55 -2.32 7.58 8.07
CA TYR A 55 -1.51 8.20 7.03
C TYR A 55 -0.83 7.18 6.09
N ASP A 56 -0.80 5.87 6.43
CA ASP A 56 -0.08 4.88 5.64
C ASP A 56 -0.53 4.84 4.16
N PRO A 57 -1.84 4.75 3.83
CA PRO A 57 -2.24 4.68 2.42
C PRO A 57 -1.79 5.88 1.60
N PRO A 58 -2.02 7.13 2.00
CA PRO A 58 -1.59 8.27 1.20
C PRO A 58 -0.06 8.42 1.11
N VAL A 59 0.70 8.19 2.19
CA VAL A 59 2.16 8.40 2.13
C VAL A 59 2.87 7.42 1.21
N ILE A 60 2.34 6.20 1.02
CA ILE A 60 2.88 5.25 0.05
C ILE A 60 2.83 5.82 -1.38
N GLY A 61 1.81 6.57 -1.73
CA GLY A 61 1.56 6.96 -3.12
C GLY A 61 2.01 8.35 -3.51
N VAL A 62 2.17 9.29 -2.56
CA VAL A 62 2.35 10.70 -2.91
C VAL A 62 3.64 11.03 -3.68
N LYS A 63 4.70 10.22 -3.52
CA LYS A 63 5.96 10.36 -4.26
C LYS A 63 6.11 9.37 -5.40
N VAL A 64 5.16 8.47 -5.60
CA VAL A 64 5.19 7.47 -6.67
C VAL A 64 4.64 8.05 -7.96
N SER A 65 5.31 7.78 -9.08
CA SER A 65 4.98 8.33 -10.39
C SER A 65 3.82 7.62 -11.11
N ARG A 66 3.31 6.51 -10.55
CA ARG A 66 2.19 5.75 -11.12
C ARG A 66 1.01 5.70 -10.15
N PRO A 67 -0.25 5.58 -10.64
CA PRO A 67 -1.41 5.43 -9.78
C PRO A 67 -1.35 4.14 -8.96
N ILE A 68 -1.73 4.25 -7.68
CA ILE A 68 -1.88 3.12 -6.77
C ILE A 68 -3.34 3.06 -6.34
N HIS A 69 -3.95 1.88 -6.44
CA HIS A 69 -5.29 1.61 -5.92
C HIS A 69 -5.23 1.19 -4.46
N TYR A 70 -6.06 1.79 -3.65
CA TYR A 70 -6.15 1.50 -2.22
C TYR A 70 -7.48 0.85 -1.89
N LEU A 71 -7.51 0.06 -0.82
CA LEU A 71 -8.75 -0.42 -0.24
C LEU A 71 -9.13 0.51 0.91
N ALA A 72 -10.38 0.94 0.95
CA ALA A 72 -10.91 1.74 2.04
C ALA A 72 -12.31 1.27 2.44
N ARG A 73 -12.66 1.46 3.71
CA ARG A 73 -13.98 1.07 4.20
C ARG A 73 -15.08 1.76 3.41
N ASP A 74 -16.12 1.03 3.07
CA ASP A 74 -17.32 1.51 2.38
C ASP A 74 -17.96 2.72 3.09
N THR A 75 -17.87 2.76 4.42
CA THR A 75 -18.35 3.89 5.22
C THR A 75 -17.70 5.23 4.88
N LEU A 76 -16.50 5.22 4.28
CA LEU A 76 -15.79 6.42 3.83
C LEU A 76 -16.29 6.94 2.48
N PHE A 77 -17.08 6.14 1.74
CA PHE A 77 -17.56 6.49 0.41
C PHE A 77 -18.87 7.30 0.42
N LYS A 78 -19.15 8.01 1.51
CA LYS A 78 -20.32 8.87 1.65
C LYS A 78 -19.98 10.33 1.31
N GLY A 79 -20.96 11.04 0.77
CA GLY A 79 -20.86 12.48 0.49
C GLY A 79 -19.78 12.86 -0.53
N PHE A 80 -19.27 14.08 -0.39
CA PHE A 80 -18.25 14.65 -1.29
C PHE A 80 -16.93 13.87 -1.22
N PHE A 81 -16.49 13.52 -0.02
CA PHE A 81 -15.26 12.78 0.21
C PHE A 81 -15.29 11.40 -0.48
N GLY A 82 -16.41 10.70 -0.38
CA GLY A 82 -16.58 9.41 -1.06
C GLY A 82 -16.48 9.52 -2.58
N ARG A 83 -17.03 10.60 -3.16
CA ARG A 83 -16.89 10.87 -4.60
C ARG A 83 -15.41 11.11 -5.00
N CYS A 84 -14.64 11.76 -4.15
CA CYS A 84 -13.20 11.93 -4.37
C CYS A 84 -12.47 10.60 -4.34
N LEU A 85 -12.76 9.74 -3.36
CA LEU A 85 -12.16 8.39 -3.26
C LEU A 85 -12.44 7.55 -4.50
N HIS A 86 -13.66 7.55 -5.02
CA HIS A 86 -13.99 6.86 -6.27
C HIS A 86 -13.19 7.41 -7.46
N LYS A 87 -13.05 8.73 -7.57
CA LYS A 87 -12.32 9.37 -8.68
C LYS A 87 -10.83 9.06 -8.69
N ILE A 88 -10.23 8.76 -7.53
CA ILE A 88 -8.83 8.36 -7.42
C ILE A 88 -8.62 6.84 -7.47
N GLY A 89 -9.69 6.07 -7.76
CA GLY A 89 -9.58 4.63 -7.93
C GLY A 89 -9.47 3.84 -6.62
N THR A 90 -9.91 4.42 -5.49
CA THR A 90 -9.98 3.70 -4.22
C THR A 90 -11.13 2.69 -4.26
N ILE A 91 -10.89 1.49 -3.76
CA ILE A 91 -11.81 0.34 -3.80
C ILE A 91 -12.57 0.26 -2.46
N PRO A 92 -13.91 0.30 -2.46
CA PRO A 92 -14.69 0.14 -1.24
C PRO A 92 -14.65 -1.31 -0.73
N VAL A 93 -14.55 -1.45 0.59
CA VAL A 93 -14.52 -2.75 1.31
C VAL A 93 -15.51 -2.72 2.45
N SER A 94 -16.41 -3.70 2.51
CA SER A 94 -17.39 -3.87 3.60
C SER A 94 -16.90 -4.84 4.67
N ARG A 95 -17.27 -4.62 5.93
CA ARG A 95 -16.95 -5.57 7.01
C ARG A 95 -17.79 -6.86 6.88
N GLY A 96 -17.16 -8.02 7.11
CA GLY A 96 -17.84 -9.32 7.29
C GLY A 96 -18.05 -10.16 6.02
N THR A 97 -18.39 -9.56 4.88
CA THR A 97 -18.41 -10.23 3.55
C THR A 97 -17.28 -9.70 2.67
N ALA A 98 -16.47 -8.87 3.26
CA ALA A 98 -15.49 -8.01 2.64
C ALA A 98 -14.39 -8.76 1.88
N ASP A 99 -13.98 -9.91 2.36
CA ASP A 99 -12.80 -10.57 1.83
C ASP A 99 -12.95 -10.96 0.35
N VAL A 100 -14.05 -11.60 -0.04
CA VAL A 100 -14.19 -12.10 -1.42
C VAL A 100 -14.32 -10.98 -2.44
N GLN A 101 -15.09 -9.93 -2.15
CA GLN A 101 -15.27 -8.80 -3.08
C GLN A 101 -14.01 -7.96 -3.18
N SER A 102 -13.34 -7.75 -2.07
CA SER A 102 -12.07 -7.02 -2.00
C SER A 102 -10.99 -7.75 -2.78
N ILE A 103 -10.85 -9.05 -2.57
CA ILE A 103 -9.90 -9.91 -3.27
C ILE A 103 -10.18 -9.90 -4.78
N LYS A 104 -11.45 -10.03 -5.20
CA LYS A 104 -11.84 -9.93 -6.62
C LYS A 104 -11.45 -8.58 -7.22
N SER A 105 -11.65 -7.49 -6.49
CA SER A 105 -11.31 -6.14 -6.94
C SER A 105 -9.79 -5.96 -7.08
N ILE A 106 -9.01 -6.47 -6.13
CA ILE A 106 -7.55 -6.49 -6.22
C ILE A 106 -7.08 -7.27 -7.45
N PHE A 107 -7.62 -8.47 -7.68
CA PHE A 107 -7.28 -9.26 -8.87
C PHE A 107 -7.63 -8.52 -10.17
N LYS A 108 -8.74 -7.79 -10.20
CA LYS A 108 -9.11 -6.97 -11.37
C LYS A 108 -8.09 -5.86 -11.63
N VAL A 109 -7.63 -5.15 -10.59
CA VAL A 109 -6.57 -4.13 -10.68
C VAL A 109 -5.29 -4.75 -11.23
N LEU A 110 -4.83 -5.86 -10.65
CA LEU A 110 -3.59 -6.51 -11.05
C LEU A 110 -3.67 -7.12 -12.46
N LYS A 111 -4.83 -7.71 -12.84
CA LYS A 111 -5.09 -8.20 -14.21
C LYS A 111 -4.98 -7.07 -15.24
N ASN A 112 -5.38 -5.85 -14.88
CA ASN A 112 -5.25 -4.66 -15.70
C ASN A 112 -3.82 -4.04 -15.65
N LYS A 113 -2.82 -4.78 -15.17
CA LYS A 113 -1.42 -4.33 -15.05
C LYS A 113 -1.24 -3.06 -14.22
N GLN A 114 -2.17 -2.79 -13.31
CA GLN A 114 -2.14 -1.65 -12.41
C GLN A 114 -1.48 -2.02 -11.07
N ALA A 115 -1.30 -1.01 -10.22
CA ALA A 115 -0.70 -1.17 -8.90
C ALA A 115 -1.72 -1.06 -7.78
N THR A 116 -1.52 -1.80 -6.69
CA THR A 116 -2.31 -1.70 -5.46
C THR A 116 -1.41 -1.70 -4.24
N ALA A 117 -1.86 -1.07 -3.16
CA ALA A 117 -1.24 -1.20 -1.85
C ALA A 117 -1.99 -2.25 -1.02
N ILE A 118 -1.22 -3.13 -0.38
CA ILE A 118 -1.73 -4.15 0.53
C ILE A 118 -0.91 -4.11 1.82
N PHE A 119 -1.60 -4.28 2.93
CA PHE A 119 -0.99 -4.39 4.24
C PHE A 119 -1.04 -5.85 4.69
N PRO A 120 0.10 -6.58 4.71
CA PRO A 120 0.11 -8.01 5.01
C PRO A 120 -0.46 -8.36 6.39
N GLU A 121 -0.36 -7.45 7.34
CA GLU A 121 -0.87 -7.58 8.71
C GLU A 121 -2.40 -7.65 8.78
N GLY A 122 -3.11 -7.16 7.76
CA GLY A 122 -4.58 -7.16 7.69
C GLY A 122 -5.28 -6.16 8.61
N THR A 123 -4.57 -5.58 9.56
CA THR A 123 -5.08 -4.55 10.49
C THR A 123 -3.98 -3.59 10.88
N ARG A 124 -4.35 -2.42 11.40
CA ARG A 124 -3.34 -1.47 11.92
C ARG A 124 -2.81 -1.93 13.27
N SER A 125 -1.50 -1.84 13.42
CA SER A 125 -0.79 -2.05 14.69
C SER A 125 -1.32 -1.13 15.79
N MET A 126 -1.31 -1.61 17.02
CA MET A 126 -1.75 -0.87 18.20
C MET A 126 -0.60 -0.09 18.86
N ASP A 127 0.63 -0.54 18.67
CA ASP A 127 1.85 -0.07 19.33
C ASP A 127 2.89 0.46 18.34
N GLY A 128 2.62 0.36 17.02
CA GLY A 128 3.54 0.78 15.96
C GLY A 128 4.48 -0.32 15.49
N GLU A 129 4.54 -1.45 16.21
CA GLU A 129 5.41 -2.57 15.85
C GLU A 129 4.83 -3.38 14.68
N LEU A 130 5.74 -4.06 13.96
CA LEU A 130 5.36 -4.97 12.87
C LEU A 130 4.63 -6.19 13.42
N GLN A 131 3.51 -6.54 12.78
CA GLN A 131 2.71 -7.71 13.16
C GLN A 131 2.91 -8.87 12.21
N SER A 132 2.52 -10.07 12.65
CA SER A 132 2.52 -11.26 11.81
C SER A 132 1.58 -11.11 10.61
N PRO A 133 1.98 -11.51 9.41
CA PRO A 133 1.17 -11.38 8.23
C PRO A 133 0.05 -12.42 8.16
N GLN A 134 -0.99 -12.09 7.39
CA GLN A 134 -2.04 -13.01 6.96
C GLN A 134 -1.67 -13.65 5.61
N ALA A 135 -2.11 -14.87 5.36
CA ALA A 135 -1.85 -15.60 4.11
C ALA A 135 -2.38 -14.91 2.83
N GLY A 136 -3.32 -13.96 2.99
CA GLY A 136 -3.99 -13.29 1.87
C GLY A 136 -3.05 -12.55 0.93
N THR A 137 -2.02 -11.89 1.45
CA THR A 137 -1.07 -11.12 0.62
C THR A 137 -0.22 -12.05 -0.25
N GLY A 138 0.30 -13.14 0.30
CA GLY A 138 1.04 -14.14 -0.46
C GLY A 138 0.19 -14.83 -1.51
N MET A 139 -1.07 -15.17 -1.17
CA MET A 139 -2.02 -15.72 -2.13
C MET A 139 -2.25 -14.76 -3.31
N ILE A 140 -2.47 -13.48 -3.03
CA ILE A 140 -2.71 -12.49 -4.09
C ILE A 140 -1.46 -12.34 -4.95
N ALA A 141 -0.27 -12.24 -4.38
CA ALA A 141 0.99 -12.09 -5.10
C ALA A 141 1.23 -13.28 -6.07
N ILE A 142 1.12 -14.50 -5.57
CA ILE A 142 1.35 -15.73 -6.35
C ILE A 142 0.29 -15.86 -7.46
N LYS A 143 -1.02 -15.78 -7.12
CA LYS A 143 -2.09 -16.00 -8.09
C LYS A 143 -2.19 -14.92 -9.16
N SER A 144 -1.86 -13.67 -8.83
CA SER A 144 -1.85 -12.56 -9.79
C SER A 144 -0.56 -12.48 -10.59
N LYS A 145 0.49 -13.20 -10.20
CA LYS A 145 1.86 -13.10 -10.74
C LYS A 145 2.41 -11.67 -10.65
N ALA A 146 1.97 -10.92 -9.65
CA ALA A 146 2.40 -9.54 -9.46
C ALA A 146 3.82 -9.47 -8.89
N THR A 147 4.54 -8.42 -9.26
CA THR A 147 5.77 -8.02 -8.59
C THR A 147 5.40 -7.37 -7.26
N VAL A 148 6.05 -7.77 -6.18
CA VAL A 148 5.85 -7.17 -4.85
C VAL A 148 6.99 -6.20 -4.56
N VAL A 149 6.65 -4.97 -4.20
CA VAL A 149 7.59 -3.97 -3.70
C VAL A 149 7.40 -3.89 -2.18
N PRO A 150 8.32 -4.48 -1.40
CA PRO A 150 8.30 -4.31 0.05
C PRO A 150 8.45 -2.83 0.37
N THR A 151 7.60 -2.34 1.24
CA THR A 151 7.55 -0.91 1.56
C THR A 151 7.53 -0.74 3.07
N ARG A 152 8.37 0.12 3.62
CA ARG A 152 8.36 0.39 5.05
C ARG A 152 8.13 1.87 5.32
N ILE A 153 7.18 2.14 6.21
CA ILE A 153 6.81 3.50 6.63
C ILE A 153 7.32 3.70 8.05
N PHE A 154 8.01 4.82 8.25
CA PHE A 154 8.54 5.27 9.54
C PHE A 154 7.91 6.59 9.94
N GLY A 155 7.69 6.82 11.24
CA GLY A 155 7.15 8.06 11.80
C GLY A 155 5.64 8.24 11.64
N ALA A 156 4.97 7.40 10.84
CA ALA A 156 3.53 7.54 10.62
C ALA A 156 2.69 7.17 11.85
N PHE A 157 3.14 6.21 12.65
CA PHE A 157 2.46 5.85 13.91
C PHE A 157 2.49 7.01 14.89
N GLU A 158 3.65 7.64 15.06
CA GLU A 158 3.84 8.81 15.92
C GLU A 158 3.05 10.02 15.40
N ALA A 159 2.91 10.15 14.08
CA ALA A 159 2.14 11.22 13.48
C ALA A 159 0.63 11.01 13.66
N PHE A 160 0.08 9.86 13.26
CA PHE A 160 -1.36 9.60 13.33
C PHE A 160 -1.69 8.11 13.50
N GLY A 161 -1.16 7.49 14.55
CA GLY A 161 -1.43 6.10 14.91
C GLY A 161 -2.89 5.82 15.26
N ARG A 162 -3.24 4.55 15.29
CA ARG A 162 -4.62 4.05 15.47
C ARG A 162 -5.34 4.63 16.70
N ASN A 163 -4.61 4.90 17.77
CA ASN A 163 -5.16 5.36 19.04
C ASN A 163 -5.29 6.89 19.14
N LYS A 164 -4.83 7.62 18.13
CA LYS A 164 -4.92 9.09 18.12
C LYS A 164 -6.23 9.56 17.51
N LYS A 165 -6.82 10.59 18.13
CA LYS A 165 -8.01 11.27 17.61
C LYS A 165 -7.64 12.36 16.60
N LEU A 166 -6.48 12.99 16.76
CA LEU A 166 -5.95 14.05 15.89
C LEU A 166 -4.49 13.75 15.54
N PRO A 167 -4.03 14.17 14.36
CA PRO A 167 -2.63 14.03 13.99
C PRO A 167 -1.72 14.94 14.81
N THR A 168 -0.51 14.46 15.07
CA THR A 168 0.59 15.26 15.61
C THR A 168 1.41 15.78 14.44
N LEU A 169 1.42 17.07 14.22
CA LEU A 169 2.22 17.72 13.18
C LEU A 169 3.69 17.79 13.58
N GLY A 170 4.58 17.99 12.59
CA GLY A 170 6.02 18.11 12.81
C GLY A 170 6.77 16.77 12.92
N ILE A 171 6.05 15.64 12.97
CA ILE A 171 6.69 14.32 12.95
C ILE A 171 7.19 14.03 11.54
N HIS A 172 8.47 13.71 11.40
CA HIS A 172 9.05 13.29 10.12
C HIS A 172 8.48 11.94 9.69
N ILE A 173 7.96 11.86 8.47
CA ILE A 173 7.48 10.62 7.88
C ILE A 173 8.40 10.22 6.73
N HIS A 174 8.90 9.00 6.76
CA HIS A 174 9.74 8.45 5.70
C HIS A 174 9.14 7.17 5.13
N VAL A 175 9.18 7.01 3.81
CA VAL A 175 8.78 5.79 3.11
C VAL A 175 9.96 5.22 2.36
N SER A 176 10.34 3.98 2.68
CA SER A 176 11.39 3.26 1.97
C SER A 176 10.80 2.14 1.12
N TYR A 177 11.17 2.11 -0.16
CA TYR A 177 10.78 1.06 -1.10
C TYR A 177 11.97 0.11 -1.29
N GLY A 178 11.79 -1.15 -0.86
CA GLY A 178 12.80 -2.21 -1.01
C GLY A 178 12.91 -2.73 -2.44
N GLN A 179 13.83 -3.67 -2.65
CA GLN A 179 13.99 -4.33 -3.93
C GLN A 179 12.72 -5.11 -4.30
N PRO A 180 12.27 -5.03 -5.56
CA PRO A 180 11.08 -5.73 -6.01
C PRO A 180 11.32 -7.23 -6.01
N ILE A 181 10.35 -7.98 -5.49
CA ILE A 181 10.38 -9.44 -5.37
C ILE A 181 9.45 -10.02 -6.43
N SER A 182 9.95 -10.96 -7.23
CA SER A 182 9.13 -11.71 -8.17
C SER A 182 8.20 -12.68 -7.42
N TYR A 183 6.99 -12.88 -7.95
CA TYR A 183 6.10 -13.91 -7.40
C TYR A 183 6.73 -15.32 -7.39
N LYS A 184 7.68 -15.59 -8.29
CA LYS A 184 8.40 -16.88 -8.34
C LYS A 184 9.30 -17.07 -7.13
N ASP A 185 9.92 -16.00 -6.65
CA ASP A 185 10.82 -16.02 -5.51
C ASP A 185 10.04 -16.09 -4.18
N LEU A 186 8.77 -15.66 -4.22
CA LEU A 186 7.85 -15.76 -3.09
C LEU A 186 7.23 -17.14 -2.95
N ASP A 187 7.06 -17.87 -4.05
CA ASP A 187 6.31 -19.13 -4.09
C ASP A 187 7.16 -20.32 -3.61
N PRO A 188 6.86 -20.94 -2.46
CA PRO A 188 7.59 -22.10 -1.98
C PRO A 188 7.21 -23.42 -2.70
N GLY A 189 6.26 -23.35 -3.65
CA GLY A 189 5.78 -24.51 -4.41
C GLY A 189 4.39 -24.99 -4.01
N VAL A 190 3.77 -25.75 -4.92
CA VAL A 190 2.38 -26.20 -4.78
C VAL A 190 2.20 -27.25 -3.69
N ASP A 191 3.24 -27.99 -3.37
CA ASP A 191 3.22 -29.07 -2.37
C ASP A 191 3.36 -28.54 -0.93
N ASN A 192 3.65 -27.27 -0.75
CA ASN A 192 3.75 -26.67 0.58
C ASN A 192 2.33 -26.37 1.13
N PRO A 193 1.91 -26.97 2.26
CA PRO A 193 0.59 -26.76 2.85
C PRO A 193 0.37 -25.33 3.29
N ASP A 194 1.43 -24.62 3.70
CA ASP A 194 1.41 -23.24 4.16
C ASP A 194 1.86 -22.25 3.08
N ARG A 195 1.81 -22.66 1.81
CA ARG A 195 2.31 -21.94 0.64
C ARG A 195 2.08 -20.42 0.69
N TYR A 196 0.86 -19.99 0.99
CA TYR A 196 0.50 -18.59 0.95
C TYR A 196 0.94 -17.83 2.20
N LEU A 197 0.93 -18.48 3.34
CA LEU A 197 1.44 -17.90 4.58
C LEU A 197 2.96 -17.73 4.52
N GLU A 198 3.64 -18.74 3.99
CA GLU A 198 5.10 -18.70 3.78
C GLU A 198 5.47 -17.55 2.81
N ALA A 199 4.73 -17.37 1.72
CA ALA A 199 4.93 -16.25 0.82
C ALA A 199 4.70 -14.90 1.51
N SER A 200 3.68 -14.81 2.38
CA SER A 200 3.45 -13.60 3.17
C SER A 200 4.55 -13.34 4.19
N ASN A 201 5.10 -14.40 4.81
CA ASN A 201 6.23 -14.30 5.71
C ASN A 201 7.48 -13.77 5.01
N ARG A 202 7.79 -14.26 3.80
CA ARG A 202 8.89 -13.73 2.97
C ARG A 202 8.72 -12.25 2.65
N ILE A 203 7.50 -11.83 2.32
CA ILE A 203 7.18 -10.41 2.10
C ILE A 203 7.42 -9.60 3.38
N MET A 204 6.94 -10.11 4.52
CA MET A 204 7.07 -9.41 5.80
C MET A 204 8.52 -9.35 6.28
N GLN A 205 9.30 -10.40 6.03
CA GLN A 205 10.74 -10.42 6.25
C GLN A 205 11.43 -9.31 5.45
N ALA A 206 11.12 -9.19 4.17
CA ALA A 206 11.69 -8.15 3.32
C ALA A 206 11.30 -6.73 3.80
N ILE A 207 10.09 -6.52 4.32
CA ILE A 207 9.69 -5.26 4.94
C ILE A 207 10.51 -5.00 6.22
N HIS A 208 10.70 -6.02 7.05
CA HIS A 208 11.46 -5.91 8.31
C HIS A 208 12.94 -5.55 8.06
N GLU A 209 13.54 -6.06 7.00
CA GLU A 209 14.94 -5.81 6.64
C GLU A 209 15.20 -4.40 6.15
N ILE A 210 14.17 -3.65 5.73
CA ILE A 210 14.31 -2.24 5.37
C ILE A 210 14.63 -1.44 6.63
N LYS A 211 15.81 -0.83 6.68
CA LYS A 211 16.26 0.02 7.78
C LYS A 211 15.85 1.47 7.55
N PRO A 212 15.60 2.24 8.61
CA PRO A 212 15.40 3.68 8.48
C PRO A 212 16.66 4.33 7.88
N HIS A 213 16.46 5.34 7.04
CA HIS A 213 17.58 6.13 6.53
C HIS A 213 18.25 6.86 7.69
N LYS A 214 19.59 7.03 7.67
CA LYS A 214 20.36 7.60 8.77
C LYS A 214 19.91 8.98 9.26
N GLU A 215 19.17 9.72 8.43
CA GLU A 215 18.61 11.04 8.77
C GLU A 215 17.35 11.01 9.64
N ILE A 216 16.83 9.80 9.96
CA ILE A 216 15.60 9.63 10.77
C ILE A 216 15.89 9.41 12.25
N ILE A 217 17.18 9.25 12.60
CA ILE A 217 17.62 9.06 13.99
C ILE A 217 17.87 10.45 14.59
N ILE A 218 16.83 11.06 15.14
CA ILE A 218 16.90 12.19 16.07
C ILE A 218 16.25 11.77 17.38
#